data_a22f1e1f2452cef1b3e7a26f6824d0da
#
_entry.id   a22f1e1f2452cef1b3e7a26f6824d0da
#
_cell.length_a   1.000
_cell.length_b   1.000
_cell.length_c   1.000
_cell.angle_alpha   90.00
_cell.angle_beta   90.00
_cell.angle_gamma   90.00
#
_symmetry.space_group_name_H-M   'P 1'
#
loop_
_entity.id
_entity.type
_entity.pdbx_description
1 polymer ?
#
loop_
_entity_poly.entity_id
_entity_poly.type
_entity_poly.pdbx_seq_one_letter_code
_entity_poly.pdbx_strand_id
1 'polypeptide(L)'
;MIGTPVPAVIATDYRALQRMCEKKTNLPILTVDTNGMELYDVGEEKAWLTLFKTFAGKDVASQKEASEEDDSSKKMKIGVLGLTPHDVSDLNIEEKFRKSENENTHYICYGMRAGIDKVKTAGSADKNLVVAPAALETAKYLEKEFGTPYEVGYPFVDELIPELGYERKKILIIHQQVIANAIRQEIRTRSDEQNTKVTVASWFMMKSELSEEGDLSLKEEMDYCKLVQNGNYDIVFADENMRGLVPGFKGTF
;
A
#
# COMPACT_ATOMS: atom_id res chain seq x y z
N MET A 1 -12.63 -17.17 2.55
CA MET A 1 -12.68 -17.40 4.03
C MET A 1 -11.42 -16.82 4.62
N ILE A 2 -11.55 -16.09 5.71
CA ILE A 2 -10.42 -15.47 6.40
C ILE A 2 -10.29 -16.16 7.76
N GLY A 3 -9.07 -16.59 8.11
CA GLY A 3 -8.74 -17.14 9.41
C GLY A 3 -8.93 -16.10 10.52
N THR A 4 -9.20 -16.56 11.74
CA THR A 4 -9.26 -15.74 12.94
C THR A 4 -8.53 -16.47 14.08
N PRO A 5 -8.22 -15.80 15.20
CA PRO A 5 -7.48 -16.45 16.29
C PRO A 5 -8.12 -17.75 16.79
N VAL A 6 -9.45 -17.80 16.95
CA VAL A 6 -10.14 -18.99 17.46
C VAL A 6 -9.98 -20.20 16.54
N PRO A 7 -10.31 -20.13 15.22
CA PRO A 7 -10.03 -21.21 14.29
C PRO A 7 -8.56 -21.64 14.24
N ALA A 8 -7.62 -20.70 14.36
CA ALA A 8 -6.20 -21.03 14.39
C ALA A 8 -5.81 -21.85 15.62
N VAL A 9 -6.31 -21.46 16.81
CA VAL A 9 -6.03 -22.15 18.07
C VAL A 9 -6.62 -23.57 18.12
N ILE A 10 -7.83 -23.77 17.57
CA ILE A 10 -8.48 -25.08 17.54
C ILE A 10 -8.09 -25.91 16.31
N ALA A 11 -7.07 -25.50 15.56
CA ALA A 11 -6.56 -26.20 14.39
C ALA A 11 -7.66 -26.55 13.35
N THR A 12 -8.49 -25.57 13.00
CA THR A 12 -9.58 -25.74 12.04
C THR A 12 -9.05 -26.19 10.67
N ASP A 13 -9.63 -27.27 10.12
CA ASP A 13 -9.30 -27.74 8.78
C ASP A 13 -9.96 -26.84 7.71
N TYR A 14 -9.25 -25.78 7.33
CA TYR A 14 -9.69 -24.86 6.27
C TYR A 14 -9.87 -25.54 4.91
N ARG A 15 -9.09 -26.59 4.61
CA ARG A 15 -9.22 -27.31 3.34
C ARG A 15 -10.52 -28.12 3.28
N ALA A 16 -10.92 -28.71 4.40
CA ALA A 16 -12.22 -29.40 4.51
C ALA A 16 -13.36 -28.38 4.38
N LEU A 17 -13.29 -27.26 5.07
CA LEU A 17 -14.28 -26.18 4.96
C LEU A 17 -14.39 -25.63 3.54
N GLN A 18 -13.25 -25.39 2.87
CA GLN A 18 -13.21 -24.94 1.49
C GLN A 18 -14.00 -25.89 0.58
N ARG A 19 -13.66 -27.19 0.61
CA ARG A 19 -14.36 -28.21 -0.21
C ARG A 19 -15.85 -28.26 0.08
N MET A 20 -16.25 -28.15 1.35
CA MET A 20 -17.66 -28.14 1.73
C MET A 20 -18.41 -26.91 1.20
N CYS A 21 -17.79 -25.73 1.27
CA CYS A 21 -18.37 -24.50 0.76
C CYS A 21 -18.46 -24.51 -0.75
N GLU A 22 -17.41 -24.92 -1.45
CA GLU A 22 -17.39 -25.06 -2.92
C GLU A 22 -18.51 -25.98 -3.42
N LYS A 23 -18.67 -27.13 -2.76
CA LYS A 23 -19.74 -28.08 -3.10
C LYS A 23 -21.13 -27.51 -2.89
N LYS A 24 -21.33 -26.65 -1.89
CA LYS A 24 -22.65 -26.06 -1.58
C LYS A 24 -22.97 -24.85 -2.44
N THR A 25 -22.00 -24.03 -2.76
CA THR A 25 -22.21 -22.73 -3.43
C THR A 25 -21.95 -22.79 -4.93
N ASN A 26 -21.23 -23.78 -5.38
CA ASN A 26 -20.70 -23.90 -6.74
C ASN A 26 -19.86 -22.67 -7.15
N LEU A 27 -19.22 -22.01 -6.19
CA LEU A 27 -18.34 -20.86 -6.37
C LEU A 27 -16.93 -21.23 -5.95
N PRO A 28 -15.90 -20.64 -6.56
CA PRO A 28 -14.53 -20.79 -6.08
C PRO A 28 -14.41 -20.20 -4.67
N ILE A 29 -13.86 -20.97 -3.76
CA ILE A 29 -13.65 -20.56 -2.36
C ILE A 29 -12.15 -20.39 -2.12
N LEU A 30 -11.76 -19.19 -1.74
CA LEU A 30 -10.39 -18.89 -1.33
C LEU A 30 -10.27 -18.90 0.19
N THR A 31 -9.15 -19.37 0.68
CA THR A 31 -8.80 -19.29 2.09
C THR A 31 -7.59 -18.38 2.27
N VAL A 32 -7.71 -17.46 3.22
CA VAL A 32 -6.59 -16.63 3.67
C VAL A 32 -6.28 -17.03 5.10
N ASP A 33 -5.10 -17.60 5.29
CA ASP A 33 -4.65 -18.07 6.59
C ASP A 33 -4.09 -16.90 7.39
N THR A 34 -4.91 -16.40 8.31
CA THR A 34 -4.57 -15.35 9.25
C THR A 34 -4.89 -15.83 10.67
N ASN A 35 -4.03 -15.49 11.62
CA ASN A 35 -4.14 -15.94 13.01
C ASN A 35 -4.56 -14.81 13.98
N GLY A 36 -4.64 -13.57 13.51
CA GLY A 36 -4.98 -12.40 14.32
C GLY A 36 -3.89 -11.97 15.31
N MET A 37 -2.69 -12.53 15.21
CA MET A 37 -1.51 -12.19 16.02
C MET A 37 -0.44 -11.44 15.22
N GLU A 38 -0.53 -11.50 13.91
CA GLU A 38 0.32 -10.74 12.99
C GLU A 38 -0.25 -9.32 12.78
N LEU A 39 0.55 -8.42 12.26
CA LEU A 39 0.06 -7.11 11.80
C LEU A 39 -1.03 -7.31 10.75
N TYR A 40 -2.01 -6.39 10.69
CA TYR A 40 -3.14 -6.53 9.78
C TYR A 40 -2.70 -6.57 8.30
N ASP A 41 -1.67 -5.83 7.94
CA ASP A 41 -1.12 -5.75 6.59
C ASP A 41 -0.43 -7.04 6.12
N VAL A 42 0.03 -7.89 7.04
CA VAL A 42 0.46 -9.25 6.71
C VAL A 42 -0.73 -10.09 6.22
N GLY A 43 -1.89 -9.95 6.86
CA GLY A 43 -3.14 -10.57 6.41
C GLY A 43 -3.61 -10.00 5.07
N GLU A 44 -3.50 -8.72 4.90
CA GLU A 44 -3.81 -8.01 3.66
C GLU A 44 -2.93 -8.49 2.50
N GLU A 45 -1.61 -8.55 2.67
CA GLU A 45 -0.68 -9.10 1.67
C GLU A 45 -1.08 -10.51 1.24
N LYS A 46 -1.38 -11.39 2.21
CA LYS A 46 -1.86 -12.76 1.93
C LYS A 46 -3.16 -12.74 1.12
N ALA A 47 -4.08 -11.85 1.45
CA ALA A 47 -5.37 -11.73 0.76
C ALA A 47 -5.20 -11.24 -0.68
N TRP A 48 -4.45 -10.16 -0.89
CA TRP A 48 -4.11 -9.64 -2.22
C TRP A 48 -3.46 -10.72 -3.08
N LEU A 49 -2.40 -11.33 -2.58
CA LEU A 49 -1.65 -12.33 -3.33
C LEU A 49 -2.51 -13.56 -3.68
N THR A 50 -3.36 -14.01 -2.76
CA THR A 50 -4.28 -15.13 -2.99
C THR A 50 -5.31 -14.78 -4.05
N LEU A 51 -5.89 -13.58 -3.98
CA LEU A 51 -6.88 -13.09 -4.92
C LEU A 51 -6.30 -13.00 -6.34
N PHE A 52 -5.15 -12.37 -6.49
CA PHE A 52 -4.51 -12.20 -7.79
C PHE A 52 -3.97 -13.51 -8.36
N LYS A 53 -3.36 -14.37 -7.55
CA LYS A 53 -2.94 -15.72 -8.01
C LYS A 53 -4.08 -16.57 -8.54
N THR A 54 -5.28 -16.35 -8.01
CA THR A 54 -6.44 -17.16 -8.40
C THR A 54 -7.14 -16.60 -9.63
N PHE A 55 -7.25 -15.29 -9.74
CA PHE A 55 -8.14 -14.67 -10.72
C PHE A 55 -7.44 -13.79 -11.76
N ALA A 56 -6.21 -13.33 -11.51
CA ALA A 56 -5.53 -12.48 -12.48
C ALA A 56 -5.27 -13.23 -13.79
N GLY A 57 -5.53 -12.57 -14.89
CA GLY A 57 -5.35 -13.10 -16.24
C GLY A 57 -5.15 -11.97 -17.26
N LYS A 58 -4.99 -12.37 -18.51
CA LYS A 58 -4.98 -11.46 -19.67
C LYS A 58 -6.32 -11.46 -20.40
N ASP A 59 -7.41 -11.68 -19.68
CA ASP A 59 -8.72 -11.82 -20.29
C ASP A 59 -9.23 -10.49 -20.87
N VAL A 60 -9.13 -10.39 -22.20
CA VAL A 60 -9.53 -9.20 -22.97
C VAL A 60 -11.03 -9.25 -23.30
N ALA A 61 -11.70 -10.38 -23.05
CA ALA A 61 -13.12 -10.55 -23.43
C ALA A 61 -14.07 -9.65 -22.64
N SER A 62 -13.76 -9.40 -21.36
CA SER A 62 -14.54 -8.50 -20.50
C SER A 62 -14.37 -7.01 -20.85
N GLN A 63 -13.37 -6.65 -21.66
CA GLN A 63 -13.17 -5.26 -22.11
C GLN A 63 -14.06 -4.88 -23.32
N LYS A 64 -14.60 -5.87 -24.05
CA LYS A 64 -15.43 -5.59 -25.24
C LYS A 64 -16.83 -5.09 -24.90
N GLU A 65 -17.34 -5.38 -23.70
CA GLU A 65 -18.66 -4.88 -23.29
C GLU A 65 -18.64 -3.48 -22.65
N ALA A 66 -17.44 -2.99 -22.27
CA ALA A 66 -17.28 -1.66 -21.66
C ALA A 66 -16.71 -0.60 -22.63
N SER A 67 -16.40 -0.96 -23.87
CA SER A 67 -15.64 -0.10 -24.79
C SER A 67 -16.33 0.08 -26.15
N GLU A 68 -17.59 0.54 -26.17
CA GLU A 68 -18.13 1.02 -27.44
C GLU A 68 -17.79 2.49 -27.76
N GLU A 69 -17.14 3.25 -26.86
CA GLU A 69 -16.86 4.68 -27.11
C GLU A 69 -15.58 5.23 -26.47
N ASP A 70 -14.53 4.45 -26.17
CA ASP A 70 -13.38 5.08 -25.53
C ASP A 70 -12.07 4.90 -26.31
N ASP A 71 -11.49 6.03 -26.74
CA ASP A 71 -10.16 6.17 -27.35
C ASP A 71 -9.01 5.74 -26.40
N SER A 72 -9.33 5.02 -25.33
CA SER A 72 -8.40 4.48 -24.31
C SER A 72 -7.49 3.36 -24.84
N SER A 73 -7.68 2.91 -26.06
CA SER A 73 -6.84 1.86 -26.69
C SER A 73 -5.38 2.27 -26.92
N LYS A 74 -5.09 3.58 -26.81
CA LYS A 74 -3.73 4.13 -26.96
C LYS A 74 -3.08 4.56 -25.64
N LYS A 75 -3.85 4.61 -24.53
CA LYS A 75 -3.33 5.06 -23.22
C LYS A 75 -2.56 3.94 -22.53
N MET A 76 -1.47 4.31 -21.86
CA MET A 76 -0.75 3.41 -20.95
C MET A 76 -1.65 3.02 -19.79
N LYS A 77 -1.88 1.73 -19.59
CA LYS A 77 -2.70 1.19 -18.51
C LYS A 77 -1.82 0.95 -17.27
N ILE A 78 -2.05 1.72 -16.22
CA ILE A 78 -1.32 1.58 -14.96
C ILE A 78 -2.24 0.92 -13.92
N GLY A 79 -1.90 -0.30 -13.50
CA GLY A 79 -2.58 -0.99 -12.41
C GLY A 79 -2.13 -0.41 -11.06
N VAL A 80 -3.05 0.05 -10.21
CA VAL A 80 -2.73 0.61 -8.89
C VAL A 80 -3.07 -0.40 -7.81
N LEU A 81 -2.05 -0.84 -7.06
CA LEU A 81 -2.11 -1.89 -6.05
C LEU A 81 -1.88 -1.31 -4.65
N GLY A 82 -2.64 -1.78 -3.65
CA GLY A 82 -2.52 -1.33 -2.26
C GLY A 82 -3.42 -0.15 -1.91
N LEU A 83 -4.51 0.06 -2.64
CA LEU A 83 -5.48 1.13 -2.39
C LEU A 83 -6.49 0.73 -1.32
N THR A 84 -6.03 0.54 -0.08
CA THR A 84 -6.92 0.36 1.06
C THR A 84 -7.01 1.63 1.90
N PRO A 85 -8.13 1.89 2.60
CA PRO A 85 -8.28 3.09 3.43
C PRO A 85 -7.26 3.19 4.56
N HIS A 86 -6.82 2.06 5.11
CA HIS A 86 -5.81 2.03 6.15
C HIS A 86 -4.43 2.47 5.65
N ASP A 87 -4.11 2.14 4.40
CA ASP A 87 -2.80 2.44 3.82
C ASP A 87 -2.69 3.87 3.31
N VAL A 88 -3.77 4.39 2.71
CA VAL A 88 -3.75 5.69 2.03
C VAL A 88 -4.54 6.78 2.74
N SER A 89 -5.28 6.44 3.82
CA SER A 89 -6.07 7.37 4.65
C SER A 89 -7.07 8.24 3.87
N ASP A 90 -7.50 7.78 2.69
CA ASP A 90 -8.44 8.49 1.82
C ASP A 90 -9.45 7.53 1.19
N LEU A 91 -10.71 7.68 1.55
CA LEU A 91 -11.81 6.89 0.99
C LEU A 91 -12.12 7.19 -0.49
N ASN A 92 -11.65 8.33 -1.00
CA ASN A 92 -11.89 8.78 -2.36
C ASN A 92 -10.65 8.66 -3.26
N ILE A 93 -9.62 7.98 -2.81
CA ILE A 93 -8.35 7.85 -3.52
C ILE A 93 -8.51 7.34 -4.96
N GLU A 94 -9.41 6.39 -5.20
CA GLU A 94 -9.66 5.87 -6.55
C GLU A 94 -10.21 6.97 -7.48
N GLU A 95 -11.06 7.86 -6.96
CA GLU A 95 -11.56 8.99 -7.73
C GLU A 95 -10.45 10.01 -8.02
N LYS A 96 -9.51 10.18 -7.10
CA LYS A 96 -8.35 11.04 -7.28
C LYS A 96 -7.44 10.52 -8.40
N PHE A 97 -7.15 9.22 -8.44
CA PHE A 97 -6.45 8.59 -9.56
C PHE A 97 -7.19 8.80 -10.88
N ARG A 98 -8.51 8.57 -10.91
CA ARG A 98 -9.32 8.79 -12.11
C ARG A 98 -9.29 10.24 -12.60
N LYS A 99 -9.31 11.22 -11.71
CA LYS A 99 -9.21 12.65 -12.04
C LYS A 99 -7.83 13.06 -12.53
N SER A 100 -6.79 12.32 -12.17
CA SER A 100 -5.41 12.55 -12.61
C SER A 100 -5.08 11.89 -13.95
N GLU A 101 -6.01 11.15 -14.54
CA GLU A 101 -5.87 10.60 -15.90
C GLU A 101 -5.68 11.71 -16.94
N ASN A 102 -4.93 11.39 -17.97
CA ASN A 102 -4.65 12.29 -19.08
C ASN A 102 -4.73 11.55 -20.43
N GLU A 103 -4.33 12.20 -21.50
CA GLU A 103 -4.36 11.62 -22.86
C GLU A 103 -3.47 10.36 -22.98
N ASN A 104 -2.46 10.21 -22.14
CA ASN A 104 -1.47 9.14 -22.23
C ASN A 104 -1.62 8.07 -21.15
N THR A 105 -2.40 8.31 -20.10
CA THR A 105 -2.44 7.45 -18.92
C THR A 105 -3.88 7.12 -18.50
N HIS A 106 -4.12 5.84 -18.23
CA HIS A 106 -5.36 5.32 -17.64
C HIS A 106 -5.02 4.47 -16.41
N TYR A 107 -5.66 4.74 -15.27
CA TYR A 107 -5.44 4.03 -14.02
C TYR A 107 -6.50 2.96 -13.78
N ILE A 108 -6.05 1.73 -13.53
CA ILE A 108 -6.88 0.61 -13.11
C ILE A 108 -6.67 0.41 -11.62
N CYS A 109 -7.56 0.97 -10.81
CA CYS A 109 -7.48 0.87 -9.36
C CYS A 109 -8.02 -0.49 -8.89
N TYR A 110 -7.16 -1.26 -8.21
CA TYR A 110 -7.53 -2.49 -7.52
C TYR A 110 -7.73 -2.17 -6.04
N GLY A 111 -8.85 -1.57 -5.70
CA GLY A 111 -9.17 -1.12 -4.36
C GLY A 111 -10.54 -1.64 -3.90
N MET A 112 -11.07 -1.04 -2.84
CA MET A 112 -12.34 -1.45 -2.23
C MET A 112 -13.55 -1.42 -3.17
N ARG A 113 -13.51 -0.59 -4.20
CA ARG A 113 -14.59 -0.47 -5.20
C ARG A 113 -14.33 -1.32 -6.45
N ALA A 114 -13.23 -2.06 -6.49
CA ALA A 114 -12.91 -2.94 -7.60
C ALA A 114 -13.65 -4.26 -7.46
N GLY A 115 -14.41 -4.63 -8.48
CA GLY A 115 -14.96 -5.98 -8.59
C GLY A 115 -13.89 -6.98 -9.05
N ILE A 116 -14.21 -8.28 -8.90
CA ILE A 116 -13.33 -9.37 -9.33
C ILE A 116 -12.96 -9.29 -10.81
N ASP A 117 -13.82 -8.70 -11.63
CA ASP A 117 -13.59 -8.58 -13.07
C ASP A 117 -12.42 -7.66 -13.40
N LYS A 118 -12.17 -6.61 -12.59
CA LYS A 118 -10.94 -5.82 -12.71
C LYS A 118 -9.70 -6.67 -12.42
N VAL A 119 -9.75 -7.53 -11.39
CA VAL A 119 -8.63 -8.43 -11.06
C VAL A 119 -8.34 -9.41 -12.20
N LYS A 120 -9.38 -9.93 -12.87
CA LYS A 120 -9.21 -10.84 -14.03
C LYS A 120 -8.44 -10.21 -15.19
N THR A 121 -8.44 -8.90 -15.31
CA THR A 121 -7.70 -8.18 -16.36
C THR A 121 -6.33 -7.68 -15.92
N ALA A 122 -5.89 -7.97 -14.70
CA ALA A 122 -4.67 -7.41 -14.12
C ALA A 122 -3.38 -7.74 -14.89
N GLY A 123 -3.35 -8.90 -15.57
CA GLY A 123 -2.21 -9.27 -16.42
C GLY A 123 -2.13 -8.49 -17.74
N SER A 124 -3.08 -7.60 -18.04
CA SER A 124 -3.09 -6.75 -19.23
C SER A 124 -2.70 -5.28 -18.95
N ALA A 125 -2.32 -4.96 -17.73
CA ALA A 125 -1.73 -3.66 -17.41
C ALA A 125 -0.33 -3.55 -18.04
N ASP A 126 0.01 -2.35 -18.52
CA ASP A 126 1.34 -2.08 -19.08
C ASP A 126 2.38 -1.90 -17.96
N LYS A 127 1.96 -1.42 -16.80
CA LYS A 127 2.77 -1.20 -15.61
C LYS A 127 1.91 -1.26 -14.35
N ASN A 128 2.48 -1.64 -13.22
CA ASN A 128 1.83 -1.53 -11.92
C ASN A 128 2.48 -0.45 -11.04
N LEU A 129 1.66 0.27 -10.29
CA LEU A 129 2.07 1.20 -9.24
C LEU A 129 1.68 0.61 -7.89
N VAL A 130 2.67 0.38 -7.04
CA VAL A 130 2.50 -0.13 -5.68
C VAL A 130 2.48 1.05 -4.72
N VAL A 131 1.36 1.28 -4.05
CA VAL A 131 1.18 2.42 -3.14
C VAL A 131 1.21 2.02 -1.65
N ALA A 132 1.28 0.72 -1.35
CA ALA A 132 1.41 0.20 0.01
C ALA A 132 2.30 -1.06 0.06
N PRO A 133 3.06 -1.28 1.16
CA PRO A 133 3.96 -2.44 1.28
C PRO A 133 3.27 -3.79 1.13
N ALA A 134 2.03 -3.92 1.59
CA ALA A 134 1.24 -5.15 1.52
C ALA A 134 0.95 -5.61 0.08
N ALA A 135 1.00 -4.70 -0.89
CA ALA A 135 0.76 -5.02 -2.29
C ALA A 135 2.03 -5.43 -3.09
N LEU A 136 3.21 -5.30 -2.48
CA LEU A 136 4.48 -5.53 -3.17
C LEU A 136 4.64 -6.97 -3.70
N GLU A 137 4.29 -7.97 -2.89
CA GLU A 137 4.37 -9.38 -3.33
C GLU A 137 3.39 -9.69 -4.46
N THR A 138 2.24 -9.00 -4.50
CA THR A 138 1.30 -9.10 -5.61
C THR A 138 1.88 -8.50 -6.89
N ALA A 139 2.55 -7.36 -6.81
CA ALA A 139 3.22 -6.74 -7.95
C ALA A 139 4.34 -7.64 -8.51
N LYS A 140 5.19 -8.21 -7.64
CA LYS A 140 6.21 -9.19 -8.02
C LYS A 140 5.62 -10.42 -8.70
N TYR A 141 4.49 -10.91 -8.21
CA TYR A 141 3.77 -12.02 -8.84
C TYR A 141 3.30 -11.64 -10.25
N LEU A 142 2.70 -10.46 -10.42
CA LEU A 142 2.22 -10.00 -11.73
C LEU A 142 3.38 -9.79 -12.72
N GLU A 143 4.52 -9.27 -12.26
CA GLU A 143 5.73 -9.14 -13.08
C GLU A 143 6.24 -10.51 -13.53
N LYS A 144 6.36 -11.45 -12.60
CA LYS A 144 6.83 -12.80 -12.89
C LYS A 144 5.92 -13.58 -13.84
N GLU A 145 4.60 -13.48 -13.62
CA GLU A 145 3.62 -14.30 -14.35
C GLU A 145 3.23 -13.68 -15.71
N PHE A 146 3.10 -12.37 -15.75
CA PHE A 146 2.58 -11.67 -16.93
C PHE A 146 3.61 -10.77 -17.60
N GLY A 147 4.76 -10.54 -16.98
CA GLY A 147 5.79 -9.62 -17.48
C GLY A 147 5.45 -8.14 -17.25
N THR A 148 4.47 -7.84 -16.40
CA THR A 148 4.03 -6.47 -16.11
C THR A 148 5.01 -5.81 -15.13
N PRO A 149 5.86 -4.85 -15.52
CA PRO A 149 6.79 -4.20 -14.62
C PRO A 149 6.05 -3.39 -13.55
N TYR A 150 6.71 -3.14 -12.42
CA TYR A 150 6.12 -2.31 -11.38
C TYR A 150 7.08 -1.23 -10.88
N GLU A 151 6.50 -0.19 -10.31
CA GLU A 151 7.20 0.81 -9.51
C GLU A 151 6.52 0.94 -8.15
N VAL A 152 7.28 1.42 -7.16
CA VAL A 152 6.78 1.68 -5.81
C VAL A 152 6.81 3.17 -5.56
N GLY A 153 5.67 3.75 -5.17
CA GLY A 153 5.59 5.18 -4.90
C GLY A 153 4.17 5.68 -4.69
N TYR A 154 4.06 6.96 -4.33
CA TYR A 154 2.78 7.62 -4.12
C TYR A 154 2.74 8.95 -4.88
N PRO A 155 1.92 9.08 -5.94
CA PRO A 155 2.00 10.21 -6.87
C PRO A 155 1.42 11.52 -6.32
N PHE A 156 0.67 11.49 -5.22
CA PHE A 156 0.03 12.67 -4.62
C PHE A 156 0.78 13.18 -3.38
N VAL A 157 2.07 12.94 -3.32
CA VAL A 157 2.91 13.28 -2.17
C VAL A 157 2.99 14.78 -1.91
N ASP A 158 2.95 15.61 -2.95
CA ASP A 158 3.00 17.07 -2.83
C ASP A 158 1.91 17.64 -1.92
N GLU A 159 0.74 17.02 -1.89
CA GLU A 159 -0.38 17.46 -1.07
C GLU A 159 -0.19 17.12 0.42
N LEU A 160 0.75 16.21 0.73
CA LEU A 160 1.05 15.77 2.09
C LEU A 160 2.17 16.58 2.74
N ILE A 161 2.89 17.37 1.96
CA ILE A 161 4.10 18.06 2.43
C ILE A 161 3.84 19.57 2.53
N PRO A 162 3.79 20.14 3.74
CA PRO A 162 3.65 21.58 3.91
C PRO A 162 4.87 22.33 3.36
N GLU A 163 4.66 23.60 3.01
CA GLU A 163 5.74 24.51 2.62
C GLU A 163 6.52 24.95 3.85
N LEU A 164 7.56 24.22 4.18
CA LEU A 164 8.49 24.49 5.28
C LEU A 164 9.93 24.52 4.76
N GLY A 165 10.83 25.16 5.50
CA GLY A 165 12.27 25.05 5.25
C GLY A 165 12.80 23.71 5.79
N TYR A 166 13.29 22.87 4.91
CA TYR A 166 13.78 21.52 5.26
C TYR A 166 15.31 21.44 5.37
N GLU A 167 16.02 22.46 4.92
CA GLU A 167 17.48 22.49 4.88
C GLU A 167 18.10 22.28 6.26
N ARG A 168 19.05 21.36 6.35
CA ARG A 168 19.81 21.01 7.57
C ARG A 168 18.92 20.55 8.73
N LYS A 169 17.73 20.06 8.43
CA LYS A 169 16.79 19.54 9.44
C LYS A 169 16.96 18.04 9.66
N LYS A 170 16.70 17.62 10.87
CA LYS A 170 16.53 16.22 11.23
C LYS A 170 15.03 15.94 11.31
N ILE A 171 14.55 15.09 10.42
CA ILE A 171 13.12 14.87 10.18
C ILE A 171 12.77 13.42 10.49
N LEU A 172 11.65 13.21 11.18
CA LEU A 172 11.07 11.91 11.41
C LEU A 172 9.73 11.82 10.70
N ILE A 173 9.51 10.77 9.94
CA ILE A 173 8.24 10.50 9.27
C ILE A 173 7.66 9.23 9.84
N ILE A 174 6.43 9.30 10.37
CA ILE A 174 5.66 8.17 10.88
C ILE A 174 4.48 7.92 9.96
N HIS A 175 4.61 6.96 9.08
CA HIS A 175 3.56 6.57 8.13
C HIS A 175 3.81 5.13 7.63
N GLN A 176 2.88 4.56 6.83
CA GLN A 176 3.20 3.36 6.08
C GLN A 176 4.39 3.64 5.12
N GLN A 177 5.21 2.65 4.89
CA GLN A 177 6.55 2.81 4.33
C GLN A 177 6.60 3.44 2.94
N VAL A 178 5.66 3.13 2.04
CA VAL A 178 5.67 3.65 0.66
C VAL A 178 5.38 5.15 0.65
N ILE A 179 4.36 5.60 1.38
CA ILE A 179 4.04 7.04 1.49
C ILE A 179 5.16 7.76 2.24
N ALA A 180 5.68 7.18 3.33
CA ALA A 180 6.79 7.77 4.06
C ALA A 180 8.04 7.96 3.18
N ASN A 181 8.36 6.97 2.35
CA ASN A 181 9.46 7.05 1.39
C ASN A 181 9.21 8.11 0.30
N ALA A 182 7.97 8.23 -0.18
CA ALA A 182 7.61 9.27 -1.14
C ALA A 182 7.77 10.67 -0.52
N ILE A 183 7.33 10.87 0.72
CA ILE A 183 7.53 12.11 1.47
C ILE A 183 9.04 12.38 1.66
N ARG A 184 9.83 11.37 2.04
CA ARG A 184 11.27 11.49 2.20
C ARG A 184 11.95 11.93 0.91
N GLN A 185 11.60 11.32 -0.21
CA GLN A 185 12.17 11.66 -1.51
C GLN A 185 11.80 13.10 -1.92
N GLU A 186 10.56 13.51 -1.72
CA GLU A 186 10.12 14.85 -2.05
C GLU A 186 10.78 15.90 -1.17
N ILE A 187 10.95 15.65 0.14
CA ILE A 187 11.71 16.54 1.04
C ILE A 187 13.14 16.70 0.55
N ARG A 188 13.79 15.62 0.12
CA ARG A 188 15.17 15.67 -0.43
C ARG A 188 15.24 16.48 -1.70
N THR A 189 14.23 16.38 -2.56
CA THR A 189 14.16 17.19 -3.79
C THR A 189 14.00 18.69 -3.49
N ARG A 190 13.28 19.04 -2.42
CA ARG A 190 13.05 20.44 -2.00
C ARG A 190 14.18 21.01 -1.11
N SER A 191 15.13 20.20 -0.69
CA SER A 191 16.22 20.59 0.23
C SER A 191 17.58 20.12 -0.27
N ASP A 192 18.65 20.58 0.39
CA ASP A 192 19.99 20.05 0.16
C ASP A 192 20.11 18.64 0.76
N GLU A 193 20.10 17.63 -0.11
CA GLU A 193 20.13 16.21 0.23
C GLU A 193 21.28 15.82 1.19
N GLN A 194 22.43 16.49 1.08
CA GLN A 194 23.60 16.16 1.88
C GLN A 194 23.47 16.56 3.35
N ASN A 195 22.64 17.54 3.65
CA ASN A 195 22.53 18.12 4.99
C ASN A 195 21.19 17.85 5.68
N THR A 196 20.19 17.32 4.96
CA THR A 196 18.86 17.02 5.50
C THR A 196 18.76 15.53 5.82
N LYS A 197 18.55 15.21 7.10
CA LYS A 197 18.46 13.81 7.57
C LYS A 197 16.99 13.43 7.76
N VAL A 198 16.54 12.44 7.03
CA VAL A 198 15.14 11.95 7.12
C VAL A 198 15.13 10.50 7.55
N THR A 199 14.48 10.22 8.67
CA THR A 199 14.26 8.87 9.21
C THR A 199 12.79 8.50 9.00
N VAL A 200 12.52 7.30 8.54
CA VAL A 200 11.17 6.73 8.45
C VAL A 200 10.98 5.73 9.57
N ALA A 201 9.84 5.79 10.24
CA ALA A 201 9.43 4.76 11.18
C ALA A 201 7.96 4.40 10.97
N SER A 202 7.60 3.15 11.23
CA SER A 202 6.25 2.66 11.00
C SER A 202 5.85 1.60 12.00
N TRP A 203 4.57 1.62 12.41
CA TRP A 203 3.94 0.49 13.10
C TRP A 203 3.43 -0.57 12.13
N PHE A 204 3.35 -0.22 10.84
CA PHE A 204 2.91 -1.11 9.78
C PHE A 204 4.07 -1.95 9.26
N MET A 205 3.75 -2.88 8.35
CA MET A 205 4.73 -3.69 7.65
C MET A 205 5.82 -2.82 7.02
N MET A 206 7.06 -3.20 7.25
CA MET A 206 8.21 -2.64 6.56
C MET A 206 8.93 -3.72 5.75
N LYS A 207 9.15 -3.45 4.48
CA LYS A 207 9.93 -4.30 3.58
C LYS A 207 11.38 -3.85 3.59
N SER A 208 12.32 -4.77 3.86
CA SER A 208 13.75 -4.44 3.92
C SER A 208 14.29 -3.83 2.63
N GLU A 209 13.75 -4.25 1.48
CA GLU A 209 14.12 -3.73 0.16
C GLU A 209 13.66 -2.28 -0.10
N LEU A 210 12.73 -1.76 0.73
CA LEU A 210 12.25 -0.38 0.68
C LEU A 210 12.79 0.47 1.83
N SER A 211 13.60 -0.12 2.74
CA SER A 211 14.15 0.57 3.91
C SER A 211 15.50 1.17 3.60
N GLU A 212 15.78 2.32 4.19
CA GLU A 212 17.11 2.90 4.25
C GLU A 212 17.75 2.66 5.63
N GLU A 213 19.05 2.88 5.72
CA GLU A 213 19.78 2.79 6.99
C GLU A 213 19.20 3.79 8.01
N GLY A 214 18.84 3.30 9.18
CA GLY A 214 18.23 4.09 10.24
C GLY A 214 16.72 4.10 10.25
N ASP A 215 16.04 3.47 9.27
CA ASP A 215 14.60 3.28 9.32
C ASP A 215 14.19 2.26 10.39
N LEU A 216 13.05 2.46 11.04
CA LEU A 216 12.66 1.75 12.25
C LEU A 216 11.24 1.17 12.16
N SER A 217 11.11 -0.08 12.55
CA SER A 217 9.80 -0.68 12.84
C SER A 217 9.45 -0.46 14.31
N LEU A 218 8.32 0.22 14.54
CA LEU A 218 7.78 0.49 15.88
C LEU A 218 6.86 -0.68 16.29
N LYS A 219 6.89 -1.06 17.56
CA LYS A 219 6.04 -2.12 18.11
C LYS A 219 5.00 -1.56 19.07
N GLU A 220 5.40 -0.61 19.90
CA GLU A 220 4.59 -0.02 20.95
C GLU A 220 4.59 1.50 20.88
N GLU A 221 3.59 2.16 21.45
CA GLU A 221 3.53 3.61 21.54
C GLU A 221 4.76 4.20 22.25
N MET A 222 5.29 3.47 23.23
CA MET A 222 6.50 3.88 23.94
C MET A 222 7.75 3.93 23.06
N ASP A 223 7.81 3.14 21.98
CA ASP A 223 8.92 3.20 21.03
C ASP A 223 8.92 4.54 20.29
N TYR A 224 7.73 4.99 19.88
CA TYR A 224 7.55 6.32 19.29
C TYR A 224 7.95 7.44 20.25
N CYS A 225 7.45 7.39 21.49
CA CYS A 225 7.77 8.40 22.50
C CYS A 225 9.29 8.50 22.72
N LYS A 226 9.98 7.38 22.90
CA LYS A 226 11.42 7.31 23.05
C LYS A 226 12.16 7.84 21.82
N LEU A 227 11.69 7.46 20.63
CA LEU A 227 12.28 7.87 19.36
C LEU A 227 12.24 9.40 19.21
N VAL A 228 11.09 10.03 19.47
CA VAL A 228 10.93 11.49 19.39
C VAL A 228 11.75 12.20 20.47
N GLN A 229 11.68 11.72 21.73
CA GLN A 229 12.39 12.35 22.86
C GLN A 229 13.91 12.29 22.72
N ASN A 230 14.45 11.17 22.26
CA ASN A 230 15.89 10.96 22.17
C ASN A 230 16.48 11.34 20.81
N GLY A 231 15.63 11.46 19.79
CA GLY A 231 16.06 11.61 18.42
C GLY A 231 16.53 13.02 18.06
N ASN A 232 16.22 14.04 18.88
CA ASN A 232 16.53 15.46 18.58
C ASN A 232 16.05 15.84 17.16
N TYR A 233 14.82 15.50 16.84
CA TYR A 233 14.21 15.86 15.55
C TYR A 233 13.77 17.31 15.57
N ASP A 234 13.92 18.00 14.44
CA ASP A 234 13.42 19.35 14.21
C ASP A 234 11.96 19.32 13.74
N ILE A 235 11.60 18.28 12.96
CA ILE A 235 10.28 18.12 12.37
C ILE A 235 9.84 16.66 12.55
N VAL A 236 8.58 16.46 12.90
CA VAL A 236 7.92 15.14 12.95
C VAL A 236 6.67 15.20 12.06
N PHE A 237 6.64 14.37 11.02
CA PHE A 237 5.45 14.09 10.24
C PHE A 237 4.76 12.87 10.82
N ALA A 238 3.59 13.03 11.41
CA ALA A 238 2.79 11.95 11.95
C ALA A 238 1.31 12.37 11.99
N ASP A 239 0.42 11.44 12.33
CA ASP A 239 -0.98 11.75 12.61
C ASP A 239 -1.07 12.74 13.78
N GLU A 240 -1.90 13.77 13.67
CA GLU A 240 -2.04 14.85 14.68
C GLU A 240 -2.38 14.30 16.07
N ASN A 241 -3.11 13.19 16.16
CA ASN A 241 -3.43 12.55 17.44
C ASN A 241 -2.18 12.06 18.18
N MET A 242 -1.09 11.79 17.48
CA MET A 242 0.17 11.33 18.09
C MET A 242 0.93 12.46 18.79
N ARG A 243 0.62 13.72 18.48
CA ARG A 243 1.22 14.87 19.14
C ARG A 243 1.01 14.85 20.65
N GLY A 244 -0.15 14.37 21.08
CA GLY A 244 -0.48 14.24 22.50
C GLY A 244 0.41 13.26 23.28
N LEU A 245 1.06 12.32 22.60
CA LEU A 245 1.97 11.33 23.20
C LEU A 245 3.37 11.93 23.49
N VAL A 246 3.72 13.05 22.88
CA VAL A 246 5.02 13.70 23.00
C VAL A 246 4.89 15.18 23.39
N PRO A 247 4.24 15.52 24.52
CA PRO A 247 3.92 16.91 24.87
C PRO A 247 5.14 17.79 25.09
N GLY A 248 6.32 17.19 25.28
CA GLY A 248 7.59 17.90 25.45
C GLY A 248 8.33 18.19 24.14
N PHE A 249 7.83 17.73 23.01
CA PHE A 249 8.46 17.98 21.72
C PHE A 249 8.40 19.48 21.36
N LYS A 250 9.57 20.06 21.03
CA LYS A 250 9.73 21.49 20.77
C LYS A 250 9.83 21.83 19.27
N GLY A 251 9.93 20.82 18.41
CA GLY A 251 10.01 21.01 16.97
C GLY A 251 8.65 21.24 16.32
N THR A 252 8.65 21.26 15.01
CA THR A 252 7.41 21.32 14.19
C THR A 252 6.79 19.92 14.09
N PHE A 253 5.45 19.86 14.29
CA PHE A 253 4.69 18.62 14.21
C PHE A 253 3.64 18.76 13.12
#